data_9fefb84da1c54a0cdfce738a15f2417b
#
_entry.id   9fefb84da1c54a0cdfce738a15f2417b
#
_cell.length_a   1.000
_cell.length_b   1.000
_cell.length_c   1.000
_cell.angle_alpha   90.00
_cell.angle_beta   90.00
_cell.angle_gamma   90.00
#
_symmetry.space_group_name_H-M   'P 1'
#
loop_
_entity.id
_entity.type
_entity.pdbx_description
1 polymer ?
#
loop_
_entity_poly.entity_id
_entity_poly.type
_entity_poly.pdbx_seq_one_letter_code
_entity_poly.pdbx_strand_id
1 'polypeptide(L)'
;TINFVQEMIIQAESLKRLVDAIIKQGGSSDEEAQVVADHLVRSNLAGHDSHGVGMLPIYLRMLQTDLLKPNQVPELFKSDGSIMMFDGKRGYGQAVGKIAMEKAIEKCRETGLVLMTLRNTHHLGRIGTYGEQSIAAGMVSLHFVNVTDHPPLVAPFRGSDARFSTNPICFAMPGSEKQPPVLLDMATSRIALGKARVAFNKGEVLKEGLLIDHQGQPSTDPAVMAGYCFPERTDNPPLGALTPLGDYKGYGLAMFCELLGGMLSGGGTIQPEHERQNSIINNMFSIIIDPGKLVDVPWMQHEVEAIAAHAKASPPANHEEPVLIAGDPERISLNERLAKGIPLDDASWEQILVVGEALGLKREAMLNLR
;
A
#
# COMPACT_ATOMS: atom_id res chain seq x y z
N THR A 1 -25.04 22.31 -11.21
CA THR A 1 -25.62 20.96 -11.37
C THR A 1 -24.67 20.02 -10.64
N ILE A 2 -25.09 19.51 -9.49
CA ILE A 2 -24.34 18.51 -8.72
C ILE A 2 -24.40 17.24 -9.57
N ASN A 3 -23.30 16.93 -10.29
CA ASN A 3 -23.15 15.60 -10.89
C ASN A 3 -22.97 14.61 -9.74
N PHE A 4 -24.01 13.83 -9.46
CA PHE A 4 -23.84 12.62 -8.66
C PHE A 4 -22.86 11.73 -9.42
N VAL A 5 -21.66 11.56 -8.88
CA VAL A 5 -20.76 10.51 -9.35
C VAL A 5 -21.48 9.19 -9.04
N GLN A 6 -21.97 8.53 -10.06
CA GLN A 6 -22.64 7.25 -9.92
C GLN A 6 -21.54 6.24 -9.58
N GLU A 7 -21.59 5.67 -8.39
CA GLU A 7 -20.66 4.60 -7.99
C GLU A 7 -21.17 3.27 -8.54
N MET A 8 -20.34 2.63 -9.32
CA MET A 8 -20.59 1.28 -9.80
C MET A 8 -20.19 0.28 -8.71
N ILE A 9 -21.06 -0.67 -8.40
CA ILE A 9 -20.77 -1.74 -7.45
C ILE A 9 -20.40 -3.01 -8.20
N ILE A 10 -19.21 -3.55 -7.93
CA ILE A 10 -18.70 -4.75 -8.61
C ILE A 10 -18.36 -5.82 -7.56
N GLN A 11 -18.80 -7.05 -7.84
CA GLN A 11 -18.47 -8.18 -6.98
C GLN A 11 -16.97 -8.48 -7.01
N ALA A 12 -16.39 -8.78 -5.85
CA ALA A 12 -14.96 -8.99 -5.70
C ALA A 12 -14.38 -10.04 -6.66
N GLU A 13 -15.08 -11.18 -6.81
CA GLU A 13 -14.65 -12.25 -7.69
C GLU A 13 -14.71 -11.85 -9.18
N SER A 14 -15.69 -11.05 -9.58
CA SER A 14 -15.78 -10.51 -10.94
C SER A 14 -14.65 -9.53 -11.23
N LEU A 15 -14.39 -8.63 -10.29
CA LEU A 15 -13.28 -7.67 -10.39
C LEU A 15 -11.93 -8.40 -10.44
N LYS A 16 -11.76 -9.43 -9.63
CA LYS A 16 -10.54 -10.26 -9.60
C LYS A 16 -10.31 -10.95 -10.96
N ARG A 17 -11.33 -11.56 -11.55
CA ARG A 17 -11.22 -12.17 -12.89
C ARG A 17 -10.83 -11.16 -13.96
N LEU A 18 -11.40 -9.96 -13.93
CA LEU A 18 -11.06 -8.89 -14.87
C LEU A 18 -9.60 -8.45 -14.72
N VAL A 19 -9.15 -8.19 -13.47
CA VAL A 19 -7.78 -7.78 -13.20
C VAL A 19 -6.78 -8.88 -13.58
N ASP A 20 -7.07 -10.13 -13.25
CA ASP A 20 -6.27 -11.29 -13.64
C ASP A 20 -6.08 -11.36 -15.17
N ALA A 21 -7.17 -11.22 -15.94
CA ALA A 21 -7.11 -11.20 -17.41
C ALA A 21 -6.27 -10.03 -17.94
N ILE A 22 -6.37 -8.84 -17.33
CA ILE A 22 -5.58 -7.65 -17.73
C ILE A 22 -4.09 -7.89 -17.46
N ILE A 23 -3.73 -8.39 -16.28
CA ILE A 23 -2.34 -8.63 -15.88
C ILE A 23 -1.70 -9.72 -16.75
N LYS A 24 -2.43 -10.81 -17.05
CA LYS A 24 -1.99 -11.84 -18.01
C LYS A 24 -1.73 -11.27 -19.40
N GLN A 25 -2.63 -10.45 -19.88
CA GLN A 25 -2.47 -9.79 -21.18
C GLN A 25 -1.27 -8.84 -21.21
N GLY A 26 -0.87 -8.31 -20.04
CA GLY A 26 0.37 -7.54 -19.84
C GLY A 26 1.65 -8.37 -19.83
N GLY A 27 1.57 -9.70 -20.03
CA GLY A 27 2.72 -10.61 -20.14
C GLY A 27 3.05 -11.41 -18.89
N SER A 28 2.26 -11.32 -17.84
CA SER A 28 2.45 -12.11 -16.61
C SER A 28 2.00 -13.56 -16.79
N SER A 29 2.66 -14.47 -16.07
CA SER A 29 2.22 -15.86 -15.92
C SER A 29 0.87 -15.93 -15.17
N ASP A 30 0.23 -17.09 -15.22
CA ASP A 30 -1.02 -17.31 -14.49
C ASP A 30 -0.84 -17.09 -12.99
N GLU A 31 0.26 -17.58 -12.41
CA GLU A 31 0.52 -17.43 -10.98
C GLU A 31 0.76 -15.96 -10.59
N GLU A 32 1.58 -15.23 -11.34
CA GLU A 32 1.84 -13.82 -11.06
C GLU A 32 0.57 -12.99 -11.18
N ALA A 33 -0.21 -13.20 -12.25
CA ALA A 33 -1.44 -12.47 -12.48
C ALA A 33 -2.48 -12.69 -11.37
N GLN A 34 -2.65 -13.93 -10.90
CA GLN A 34 -3.53 -14.25 -9.77
C GLN A 34 -3.08 -13.54 -8.49
N VAL A 35 -1.78 -13.55 -8.19
CA VAL A 35 -1.24 -12.88 -6.98
C VAL A 35 -1.47 -11.38 -7.05
N VAL A 36 -1.19 -10.75 -8.20
CA VAL A 36 -1.38 -9.31 -8.38
C VAL A 36 -2.87 -8.95 -8.30
N ALA A 37 -3.74 -9.71 -8.98
CA ALA A 37 -5.18 -9.48 -8.95
C ALA A 37 -5.75 -9.62 -7.54
N ASP A 38 -5.36 -10.67 -6.82
CA ASP A 38 -5.79 -10.91 -5.44
C ASP A 38 -5.37 -9.75 -4.53
N HIS A 39 -4.12 -9.32 -4.62
CA HIS A 39 -3.59 -8.21 -3.82
C HIS A 39 -4.33 -6.89 -4.08
N LEU A 40 -4.57 -6.53 -5.36
CA LEU A 40 -5.25 -5.29 -5.71
C LEU A 40 -6.71 -5.29 -5.25
N VAL A 41 -7.44 -6.38 -5.51
CA VAL A 41 -8.85 -6.50 -5.09
C VAL A 41 -8.97 -6.58 -3.57
N ARG A 42 -8.07 -7.30 -2.88
CA ARG A 42 -8.03 -7.33 -1.43
C ARG A 42 -7.73 -5.95 -0.82
N SER A 43 -6.90 -5.15 -1.48
CA SER A 43 -6.67 -3.76 -1.05
C SER A 43 -7.95 -2.93 -1.11
N ASN A 44 -8.74 -3.06 -2.19
CA ASN A 44 -10.06 -2.43 -2.26
C ASN A 44 -10.99 -2.96 -1.17
N LEU A 45 -11.08 -4.29 -0.98
CA LEU A 45 -11.91 -4.89 0.06
C LEU A 45 -11.58 -4.34 1.45
N ALA A 46 -10.30 -4.15 1.75
CA ALA A 46 -9.82 -3.59 3.02
C ALA A 46 -10.00 -2.06 3.15
N GLY A 47 -10.56 -1.37 2.14
CA GLY A 47 -10.75 0.09 2.16
C GLY A 47 -9.51 0.90 1.75
N HIS A 48 -8.46 0.24 1.28
CA HIS A 48 -7.22 0.86 0.80
C HIS A 48 -7.26 1.08 -0.73
N ASP A 49 -8.26 1.81 -1.21
CA ASP A 49 -8.54 2.00 -2.65
C ASP A 49 -7.38 2.64 -3.42
N SER A 50 -6.55 3.44 -2.75
CA SER A 50 -5.35 4.03 -3.35
C SER A 50 -4.29 3.01 -3.79
N HIS A 51 -4.34 1.78 -3.26
CA HIS A 51 -3.46 0.65 -3.56
C HIS A 51 -4.20 -0.51 -4.24
N GLY A 52 -5.45 -0.26 -4.62
CA GLY A 52 -6.32 -1.23 -5.30
C GLY A 52 -6.21 -1.17 -6.82
N VAL A 53 -7.28 -1.59 -7.48
CA VAL A 53 -7.37 -1.72 -8.95
C VAL A 53 -7.16 -0.42 -9.71
N GLY A 54 -7.35 0.73 -9.07
CA GLY A 54 -7.01 2.06 -9.62
C GLY A 54 -5.52 2.26 -9.92
N MET A 55 -4.63 1.32 -9.57
CA MET A 55 -3.22 1.33 -9.94
C MET A 55 -2.94 0.79 -11.35
N LEU A 56 -3.88 0.11 -11.98
CA LEU A 56 -3.69 -0.51 -13.30
C LEU A 56 -3.21 0.45 -14.39
N PRO A 57 -3.73 1.69 -14.51
CA PRO A 57 -3.21 2.66 -15.50
C PRO A 57 -1.73 2.98 -15.33
N ILE A 58 -1.27 3.07 -14.08
CA ILE A 58 0.14 3.31 -13.77
C ILE A 58 0.98 2.09 -14.16
N TYR A 59 0.50 0.88 -13.84
CA TYR A 59 1.21 -0.36 -14.19
C TYR A 59 1.32 -0.52 -15.70
N LEU A 60 0.25 -0.23 -16.48
CA LEU A 60 0.32 -0.25 -17.93
C LEU A 60 1.41 0.67 -18.47
N ARG A 61 1.45 1.92 -18.00
CA ARG A 61 2.48 2.88 -18.42
C ARG A 61 3.89 2.35 -18.10
N MET A 62 4.09 1.76 -16.92
CA MET A 62 5.38 1.21 -16.51
C MET A 62 5.79 -0.04 -17.31
N LEU A 63 4.83 -0.87 -17.71
CA LEU A 63 5.05 -1.99 -18.64
C LEU A 63 5.48 -1.49 -20.01
N GLN A 64 4.79 -0.49 -20.57
CA GLN A 64 5.09 0.07 -21.89
C GLN A 64 6.46 0.76 -21.96
N THR A 65 6.98 1.23 -20.84
CA THR A 65 8.30 1.88 -20.72
C THR A 65 9.41 0.97 -20.19
N ASP A 66 9.16 -0.33 -20.05
CA ASP A 66 10.07 -1.33 -19.45
C ASP A 66 10.57 -1.00 -18.03
N LEU A 67 9.78 -0.23 -17.30
CA LEU A 67 10.04 0.13 -15.89
C LEU A 67 9.43 -0.84 -14.89
N LEU A 68 8.48 -1.65 -15.32
CA LEU A 68 7.90 -2.79 -14.60
C LEU A 68 8.14 -4.06 -15.43
N LYS A 69 8.71 -5.10 -14.83
CA LYS A 69 9.09 -6.34 -15.48
C LYS A 69 8.25 -7.51 -14.97
N PRO A 70 7.36 -8.09 -15.80
CA PRO A 70 6.61 -9.28 -15.42
C PRO A 70 7.51 -10.49 -15.14
N ASN A 71 6.98 -11.44 -14.38
CA ASN A 71 7.57 -12.75 -14.12
C ASN A 71 8.94 -12.72 -13.43
N GLN A 72 9.22 -11.69 -12.64
CA GLN A 72 10.45 -11.67 -11.87
C GLN A 72 10.30 -12.47 -10.58
N VAL A 73 11.34 -13.26 -10.31
CA VAL A 73 11.53 -13.93 -9.03
C VAL A 73 12.57 -13.16 -8.23
N PRO A 74 12.33 -12.81 -6.97
CA PRO A 74 13.29 -12.08 -6.16
C PRO A 74 14.55 -12.90 -5.98
N GLU A 75 15.70 -12.27 -6.25
CA GLU A 75 17.00 -12.88 -6.06
C GLU A 75 17.46 -12.74 -4.62
N LEU A 76 17.68 -13.87 -3.93
CA LEU A 76 18.36 -13.89 -2.64
C LEU A 76 19.85 -13.74 -2.89
N PHE A 77 20.37 -12.51 -2.83
CA PHE A 77 21.79 -12.22 -3.12
C PHE A 77 22.69 -12.27 -1.87
N LYS A 78 22.10 -12.24 -0.67
CA LYS A 78 22.80 -12.44 0.60
C LYS A 78 21.93 -13.16 1.60
N SER A 79 22.49 -14.19 2.25
CA SER A 79 21.90 -14.88 3.39
C SER A 79 23.00 -15.14 4.41
N ASP A 80 22.86 -14.60 5.63
CA ASP A 80 23.84 -14.74 6.70
C ASP A 80 23.10 -14.85 8.05
N GLY A 81 23.11 -16.04 8.63
CA GLY A 81 22.32 -16.33 9.83
C GLY A 81 20.86 -16.02 9.66
N SER A 82 20.37 -15.04 10.40
CA SER A 82 18.99 -14.55 10.37
C SER A 82 18.78 -13.38 9.38
N ILE A 83 19.78 -13.00 8.58
CA ILE A 83 19.69 -11.91 7.63
C ILE A 83 19.44 -12.47 6.23
N MET A 84 18.44 -11.94 5.54
CA MET A 84 18.11 -12.27 4.15
C MET A 84 17.94 -11.00 3.33
N MET A 85 18.67 -10.89 2.21
CA MET A 85 18.60 -9.71 1.36
C MET A 85 18.22 -10.10 -0.05
N PHE A 86 17.14 -9.50 -0.55
CA PHE A 86 16.56 -9.79 -1.86
C PHE A 86 16.62 -8.58 -2.80
N ASP A 87 16.77 -8.86 -4.09
CA ASP A 87 16.57 -7.92 -5.18
C ASP A 87 15.32 -8.31 -5.97
N GLY A 88 14.36 -7.42 -6.09
CA GLY A 88 13.07 -7.65 -6.75
C GLY A 88 13.10 -7.47 -8.26
N LYS A 89 14.22 -7.02 -8.84
CA LYS A 89 14.45 -6.89 -10.30
C LYS A 89 13.35 -6.12 -11.03
N ARG A 90 12.78 -5.10 -10.39
CA ARG A 90 11.66 -4.29 -10.90
C ARG A 90 10.40 -5.12 -11.23
N GLY A 91 10.26 -6.31 -10.64
CA GLY A 91 9.08 -7.16 -10.77
C GLY A 91 7.86 -6.56 -10.05
N TYR A 92 6.67 -7.12 -10.32
CA TYR A 92 5.47 -6.78 -9.57
C TYR A 92 5.72 -6.96 -8.08
N GLY A 93 5.68 -5.86 -7.31
CA GLY A 93 5.99 -5.88 -5.89
C GLY A 93 5.13 -6.87 -5.11
N GLN A 94 3.87 -7.02 -5.51
CA GLN A 94 2.92 -7.97 -4.93
C GLN A 94 3.42 -9.42 -5.04
N ALA A 95 3.94 -9.80 -6.21
CA ALA A 95 4.42 -11.16 -6.46
C ALA A 95 5.81 -11.39 -5.82
N VAL A 96 6.78 -10.51 -6.10
CA VAL A 96 8.14 -10.66 -5.54
C VAL A 96 8.16 -10.49 -4.03
N GLY A 97 7.34 -9.60 -3.47
CA GLY A 97 7.19 -9.40 -2.03
C GLY A 97 6.62 -10.63 -1.33
N LYS A 98 5.57 -11.23 -1.93
CA LYS A 98 4.99 -12.49 -1.43
C LYS A 98 6.04 -13.60 -1.33
N ILE A 99 6.83 -13.82 -2.40
CA ILE A 99 7.87 -14.86 -2.45
C ILE A 99 8.99 -14.58 -1.44
N ALA A 100 9.44 -13.31 -1.33
CA ALA A 100 10.47 -12.94 -0.35
C ALA A 100 9.99 -13.20 1.09
N MET A 101 8.74 -12.84 1.40
CA MET A 101 8.14 -13.09 2.70
C MET A 101 7.97 -14.58 3.01
N GLU A 102 7.57 -15.42 2.03
CA GLU A 102 7.49 -16.89 2.21
C GLU A 102 8.82 -17.46 2.64
N LYS A 103 9.90 -17.09 1.95
CA LYS A 103 11.27 -17.53 2.30
C LYS A 103 11.72 -17.01 3.66
N ALA A 104 11.41 -15.78 3.99
CA ALA A 104 11.76 -15.19 5.28
C ALA A 104 10.98 -15.83 6.45
N ILE A 105 9.70 -16.13 6.26
CA ILE A 105 8.86 -16.83 7.24
C ILE A 105 9.37 -18.27 7.46
N GLU A 106 9.73 -18.99 6.40
CA GLU A 106 10.32 -20.31 6.49
C GLU A 106 11.62 -20.25 7.32
N LYS A 107 12.49 -19.32 7.00
CA LYS A 107 13.73 -19.10 7.76
C LYS A 107 13.48 -18.73 9.22
N CYS A 108 12.45 -17.94 9.50
CA CYS A 108 12.10 -17.51 10.86
C CYS A 108 11.66 -18.71 11.74
N ARG A 109 11.02 -19.73 11.17
CA ARG A 109 10.70 -20.97 11.91
C ARG A 109 11.96 -21.68 12.44
N GLU A 110 13.06 -21.60 11.68
CA GLU A 110 14.35 -22.18 12.08
C GLU A 110 15.08 -21.32 13.13
N THR A 111 15.15 -20.02 12.85
CA THR A 111 16.02 -19.10 13.60
C THR A 111 15.32 -18.34 14.74
N GLY A 112 13.98 -18.29 14.74
CA GLY A 112 13.16 -17.52 15.67
C GLY A 112 13.06 -16.02 15.34
N LEU A 113 13.98 -15.49 14.52
CA LEU A 113 14.04 -14.08 14.10
C LEU A 113 14.66 -14.00 12.72
N VAL A 114 14.07 -13.17 11.84
CA VAL A 114 14.68 -12.81 10.54
C VAL A 114 14.64 -11.30 10.36
N LEU A 115 15.78 -10.75 9.92
CA LEU A 115 15.86 -9.45 9.27
C LEU A 115 15.86 -9.67 7.76
N MET A 116 14.80 -9.22 7.09
CA MET A 116 14.69 -9.30 5.65
C MET A 116 14.76 -7.90 5.03
N THR A 117 15.53 -7.77 3.95
CA THR A 117 15.43 -6.60 3.07
C THR A 117 15.03 -7.03 1.67
N LEU A 118 14.20 -6.23 1.02
CA LEU A 118 13.81 -6.39 -0.38
C LEU A 118 13.98 -5.03 -1.06
N ARG A 119 14.89 -4.96 -2.03
CA ARG A 119 15.15 -3.72 -2.78
C ARG A 119 14.70 -3.83 -4.23
N ASN A 120 14.66 -2.70 -4.92
CA ASN A 120 14.49 -2.62 -6.37
C ASN A 120 13.29 -3.45 -6.86
N THR A 121 12.18 -3.41 -6.11
CA THR A 121 10.92 -3.97 -6.56
C THR A 121 10.03 -2.86 -7.10
N HIS A 122 9.15 -3.15 -8.04
CA HIS A 122 8.09 -2.21 -8.38
C HIS A 122 7.10 -2.10 -7.21
N HIS A 123 6.03 -1.34 -7.34
CA HIS A 123 5.08 -1.02 -6.29
C HIS A 123 4.62 -2.26 -5.48
N LEU A 124 4.88 -2.24 -4.17
CA LEU A 124 4.53 -3.33 -3.25
C LEU A 124 3.01 -3.41 -2.94
N GLY A 125 2.26 -2.37 -3.28
CA GLY A 125 0.84 -2.29 -2.95
C GLY A 125 0.58 -2.02 -1.47
N ARG A 126 -0.48 -2.60 -0.91
CA ARG A 126 -0.84 -2.52 0.50
C ARG A 126 0.14 -3.35 1.34
N ILE A 127 0.86 -2.70 2.24
CA ILE A 127 1.90 -3.37 3.04
C ILE A 127 1.31 -4.33 4.08
N GLY A 128 0.10 -4.05 4.57
CA GLY A 128 -0.65 -4.95 5.45
C GLY A 128 -0.80 -6.37 4.92
N THR A 129 -0.76 -6.58 3.61
CA THR A 129 -0.79 -7.93 2.99
C THR A 129 0.38 -8.80 3.44
N TYR A 130 1.57 -8.22 3.58
CA TYR A 130 2.76 -8.95 4.08
C TYR A 130 2.69 -9.18 5.58
N GLY A 131 2.10 -8.26 6.34
CA GLY A 131 1.75 -8.47 7.74
C GLY A 131 0.74 -9.61 7.91
N GLU A 132 -0.31 -9.67 7.08
CA GLU A 132 -1.29 -10.76 7.07
C GLU A 132 -0.64 -12.11 6.75
N GLN A 133 0.35 -12.14 5.85
CA GLN A 133 1.12 -13.34 5.52
C GLN A 133 1.92 -13.85 6.73
N SER A 134 2.52 -12.95 7.52
CA SER A 134 3.21 -13.30 8.77
C SER A 134 2.23 -13.82 9.83
N ILE A 135 1.09 -13.14 10.00
CA ILE A 135 0.03 -13.52 10.92
C ILE A 135 -0.49 -14.94 10.61
N ALA A 136 -0.72 -15.24 9.33
CA ALA A 136 -1.17 -16.56 8.89
C ALA A 136 -0.16 -17.68 9.24
N ALA A 137 1.11 -17.34 9.40
CA ALA A 137 2.17 -18.24 9.85
C ALA A 137 2.37 -18.25 11.39
N GLY A 138 1.55 -17.49 12.14
CA GLY A 138 1.67 -17.34 13.59
C GLY A 138 2.80 -16.40 14.04
N MET A 139 3.34 -15.60 13.14
CA MET A 139 4.50 -14.74 13.40
C MET A 139 4.11 -13.27 13.56
N VAL A 140 4.88 -12.57 14.38
CA VAL A 140 4.86 -11.11 14.49
C VAL A 140 5.74 -10.52 13.39
N SER A 141 5.33 -9.39 12.79
CA SER A 141 6.19 -8.70 11.84
C SER A 141 6.08 -7.17 11.89
N LEU A 142 7.17 -6.52 11.50
CA LEU A 142 7.30 -5.08 11.35
C LEU A 142 7.86 -4.80 9.96
N HIS A 143 7.28 -3.85 9.25
CA HIS A 143 7.71 -3.49 7.89
C HIS A 143 7.88 -1.98 7.78
N PHE A 144 8.98 -1.57 7.15
CA PHE A 144 9.32 -0.17 6.84
C PHE A 144 9.60 -0.08 5.35
N VAL A 145 8.87 0.76 4.65
CA VAL A 145 8.96 0.86 3.19
C VAL A 145 9.27 2.29 2.79
N ASN A 146 10.24 2.46 1.90
CA ASN A 146 10.42 3.72 1.21
C ASN A 146 10.02 3.62 -0.27
N VAL A 147 9.84 4.77 -0.90
CA VAL A 147 9.49 4.89 -2.32
C VAL A 147 10.54 5.75 -2.99
N THR A 148 11.25 5.17 -3.94
CA THR A 148 12.22 5.86 -4.79
C THR A 148 11.71 5.97 -6.23
N ASP A 149 12.47 6.62 -7.08
CA ASP A 149 12.18 6.77 -8.52
C ASP A 149 10.90 7.56 -8.86
N HIS A 150 10.21 8.08 -7.85
CA HIS A 150 9.01 8.90 -7.96
C HIS A 150 9.27 10.31 -7.38
N PRO A 151 8.66 11.38 -7.91
CA PRO A 151 8.75 12.71 -7.29
C PRO A 151 8.29 12.68 -5.83
N PRO A 152 8.97 13.39 -4.90
CA PRO A 152 8.54 13.50 -3.52
C PRO A 152 7.12 14.07 -3.42
N LEU A 153 6.36 13.65 -2.42
CA LEU A 153 4.95 14.00 -2.20
C LEU A 153 4.70 14.69 -0.87
N VAL A 154 5.56 14.46 0.13
CA VAL A 154 5.34 14.83 1.53
C VAL A 154 6.42 15.81 1.97
N ALA A 155 6.01 16.93 2.54
CA ALA A 155 6.93 17.91 3.11
C ALA A 155 7.52 17.38 4.43
N PRO A 156 8.79 17.68 4.73
CA PRO A 156 9.33 17.47 6.07
C PRO A 156 8.66 18.43 7.07
N PHE A 157 8.71 18.10 8.34
CA PHE A 157 8.20 18.99 9.38
C PHE A 157 8.86 20.38 9.31
N ARG A 158 8.05 21.42 9.19
CA ARG A 158 8.45 22.82 8.97
C ARG A 158 9.09 23.10 7.61
N GLY A 159 9.05 22.16 6.67
CA GLY A 159 9.47 22.41 5.29
C GLY A 159 8.33 22.96 4.47
N SER A 160 8.67 23.67 3.37
CA SER A 160 7.73 24.28 2.44
C SER A 160 7.57 23.52 1.13
N ASP A 161 8.35 22.45 0.92
CA ASP A 161 8.29 21.63 -0.29
C ASP A 161 8.37 20.12 0.04
N ALA A 162 7.97 19.29 -0.91
CA ALA A 162 8.00 17.84 -0.75
C ALA A 162 9.45 17.30 -0.80
N ARG A 163 9.80 16.43 0.15
CA ARG A 163 11.12 15.77 0.24
C ARG A 163 11.03 14.27 0.43
N PHE A 164 9.88 13.75 0.87
CA PHE A 164 9.62 12.35 1.14
C PHE A 164 8.45 11.84 0.32
N SER A 165 8.29 10.53 0.22
CA SER A 165 7.05 9.91 -0.22
C SER A 165 6.18 9.57 1.00
N THR A 166 5.10 8.81 0.79
CA THR A 166 4.16 8.42 1.84
C THR A 166 4.72 7.36 2.79
N ASN A 167 5.83 6.74 2.45
CA ASN A 167 6.69 5.86 3.24
C ASN A 167 5.94 5.06 4.31
N PRO A 168 5.22 3.98 3.93
CA PRO A 168 4.36 3.26 4.87
C PRO A 168 5.14 2.42 5.87
N ILE A 169 4.51 2.24 7.04
CA ILE A 169 4.91 1.28 8.06
C ILE A 169 3.77 0.30 8.30
N CYS A 170 4.13 -0.94 8.65
CA CYS A 170 3.15 -1.93 9.04
C CYS A 170 3.65 -2.72 10.26
N PHE A 171 2.76 -2.91 11.25
CA PHE A 171 2.97 -3.75 12.40
C PHE A 171 1.88 -4.81 12.47
N ALA A 172 2.27 -6.07 12.59
CA ALA A 172 1.36 -7.20 12.55
C ALA A 172 1.59 -8.12 13.74
N MET A 173 0.53 -8.38 14.48
CA MET A 173 0.50 -9.25 15.66
C MET A 173 -0.58 -10.32 15.47
N PRO A 174 -0.26 -11.61 15.57
CA PRO A 174 -1.26 -12.69 15.58
C PRO A 174 -2.31 -12.46 16.67
N GLY A 175 -3.54 -12.82 16.37
CA GLY A 175 -4.63 -12.82 17.33
C GLY A 175 -4.77 -14.18 18.04
N SER A 176 -6.00 -14.45 18.46
CA SER A 176 -6.43 -15.71 19.05
C SER A 176 -7.72 -16.19 18.39
N GLU A 177 -8.32 -17.26 18.91
CA GLU A 177 -9.67 -17.70 18.49
C GLU A 177 -10.75 -16.64 18.78
N LYS A 178 -10.57 -15.83 19.84
CA LYS A 178 -11.55 -14.84 20.31
C LYS A 178 -11.25 -13.42 19.83
N GLN A 179 -10.00 -13.11 19.59
CA GLN A 179 -9.55 -11.78 19.18
C GLN A 179 -8.87 -11.85 17.81
N PRO A 180 -9.44 -11.20 16.79
CA PRO A 180 -8.77 -11.06 15.50
C PRO A 180 -7.38 -10.44 15.64
N PRO A 181 -6.48 -10.68 14.67
CA PRO A 181 -5.15 -10.08 14.67
C PRO A 181 -5.17 -8.57 14.81
N VAL A 182 -4.13 -8.01 15.44
CA VAL A 182 -3.92 -6.57 15.49
C VAL A 182 -2.96 -6.20 14.35
N LEU A 183 -3.44 -5.41 13.39
CA LEU A 183 -2.69 -5.04 12.20
C LEU A 183 -2.78 -3.53 12.00
N LEU A 184 -1.65 -2.84 12.11
CA LEU A 184 -1.52 -1.43 11.75
C LEU A 184 -0.79 -1.33 10.42
N ASP A 185 -1.46 -0.82 9.38
CA ASP A 185 -0.87 -0.51 8.08
C ASP A 185 -1.19 0.95 7.75
N MET A 186 -0.19 1.79 7.72
CA MET A 186 -0.40 3.22 7.57
C MET A 186 0.73 3.91 6.82
N ALA A 187 0.36 4.93 6.03
CA ALA A 187 1.32 5.92 5.55
C ALA A 187 1.87 6.76 6.71
N THR A 188 3.06 7.29 6.56
CA THR A 188 3.63 8.28 7.49
C THR A 188 3.19 9.73 7.19
N SER A 189 2.46 9.93 6.08
CA SER A 189 1.69 11.14 5.76
C SER A 189 0.29 11.11 6.36
N ARG A 190 -0.35 12.27 6.52
CA ARG A 190 -1.72 12.36 7.05
C ARG A 190 -2.76 11.74 6.12
N ILE A 191 -2.53 11.81 4.81
CA ILE A 191 -3.37 11.15 3.80
C ILE A 191 -2.50 10.57 2.68
N ALA A 192 -3.04 9.59 1.94
CA ALA A 192 -2.47 9.13 0.69
C ALA A 192 -2.77 10.09 -0.46
N LEU A 193 -1.92 10.15 -1.49
CA LEU A 193 -2.13 10.96 -2.70
C LEU A 193 -3.48 10.67 -3.36
N GLY A 194 -3.92 9.41 -3.36
CA GLY A 194 -5.21 9.01 -3.92
C GLY A 194 -6.42 9.72 -3.30
N LYS A 195 -6.37 10.09 -2.00
CA LYS A 195 -7.44 10.88 -1.37
C LYS A 195 -7.50 12.30 -1.92
N ALA A 196 -6.35 12.94 -2.15
CA ALA A 196 -6.30 14.26 -2.77
C ALA A 196 -6.82 14.21 -4.22
N ARG A 197 -6.47 13.16 -4.98
CA ARG A 197 -6.98 12.94 -6.33
C ARG A 197 -8.51 12.79 -6.36
N VAL A 198 -9.08 12.00 -5.47
CA VAL A 198 -10.55 11.82 -5.39
C VAL A 198 -11.24 13.14 -5.07
N ALA A 199 -10.75 13.88 -4.07
CA ALA A 199 -11.30 15.18 -3.72
C ALA A 199 -11.22 16.18 -4.90
N PHE A 200 -10.09 16.22 -5.60
CA PHE A 200 -9.91 17.04 -6.80
C PHE A 200 -10.93 16.69 -7.90
N ASN A 201 -11.10 15.39 -8.20
CA ASN A 201 -12.06 14.93 -9.20
C ASN A 201 -13.51 15.25 -8.85
N LYS A 202 -13.84 15.27 -7.55
CA LYS A 202 -15.18 15.60 -7.04
C LYS A 202 -15.40 17.11 -6.87
N GLY A 203 -14.35 17.95 -7.02
CA GLY A 203 -14.43 19.36 -6.73
C GLY A 203 -14.66 19.67 -5.23
N GLU A 204 -14.23 18.76 -4.36
CA GLU A 204 -14.35 18.86 -2.90
C GLU A 204 -13.07 19.47 -2.30
N VAL A 205 -13.22 20.22 -1.21
CA VAL A 205 -12.09 20.66 -0.39
C VAL A 205 -11.71 19.61 0.64
N LEU A 206 -10.43 19.56 0.99
CA LEU A 206 -9.92 18.71 2.05
C LEU A 206 -9.96 19.42 3.42
N LYS A 207 -9.82 18.63 4.49
CA LYS A 207 -9.70 19.18 5.84
C LYS A 207 -8.40 19.97 5.97
N GLU A 208 -8.42 21.00 6.82
CA GLU A 208 -7.25 21.78 7.16
C GLU A 208 -6.12 20.91 7.75
N GLY A 209 -4.87 21.28 7.45
CA GLY A 209 -3.68 20.59 7.94
C GLY A 209 -3.26 19.36 7.14
N LEU A 210 -3.95 19.00 6.06
CA LEU A 210 -3.60 17.85 5.22
C LEU A 210 -2.63 18.20 4.09
N LEU A 211 -2.66 19.46 3.63
CA LEU A 211 -1.89 19.97 2.50
C LEU A 211 -1.19 21.29 2.86
N ILE A 212 -0.10 21.53 2.14
CA ILE A 212 0.49 22.86 1.99
C ILE A 212 0.57 23.23 0.50
N ASP A 213 0.51 24.51 0.20
CA ASP A 213 0.73 25.03 -1.16
C ASP A 213 2.22 25.12 -1.50
N HIS A 214 2.55 25.63 -2.69
CA HIS A 214 3.92 25.83 -3.17
C HIS A 214 4.75 26.84 -2.36
N GLN A 215 4.12 27.63 -1.49
CA GLN A 215 4.77 28.58 -0.59
C GLN A 215 4.91 28.00 0.84
N GLY A 216 4.46 26.75 1.05
CA GLY A 216 4.46 26.10 2.36
C GLY A 216 3.34 26.55 3.28
N GLN A 217 2.32 27.28 2.77
CA GLN A 217 1.17 27.69 3.57
C GLN A 217 0.11 26.60 3.60
N PRO A 218 -0.63 26.46 4.73
CA PRO A 218 -1.73 25.50 4.82
C PRO A 218 -2.73 25.68 3.67
N SER A 219 -3.12 24.57 3.05
CA SER A 219 -4.12 24.56 1.98
C SER A 219 -5.18 23.49 2.23
N THR A 220 -6.41 23.77 1.82
CA THR A 220 -7.51 22.79 1.75
C THR A 220 -7.86 22.41 0.31
N ASP A 221 -7.23 23.08 -0.67
CA ASP A 221 -7.46 22.86 -2.09
C ASP A 221 -6.65 21.66 -2.61
N PRO A 222 -7.29 20.53 -3.02
CA PRO A 222 -6.59 19.38 -3.56
C PRO A 222 -5.89 19.66 -4.90
N ALA A 223 -6.19 20.77 -5.58
CA ALA A 223 -5.53 21.17 -6.83
C ALA A 223 -4.02 21.33 -6.66
N VAL A 224 -3.52 21.69 -5.47
CA VAL A 224 -2.07 21.77 -5.19
C VAL A 224 -1.33 20.43 -5.38
N MET A 225 -2.06 19.30 -5.43
CA MET A 225 -1.53 17.97 -5.72
C MET A 225 -1.83 17.49 -7.15
N ALA A 226 -2.53 18.30 -7.97
CA ALA A 226 -3.01 17.87 -9.29
C ALA A 226 -1.86 17.49 -10.24
N GLY A 227 -0.74 18.19 -10.22
CA GLY A 227 0.41 17.88 -11.06
C GLY A 227 1.08 16.52 -10.75
N TYR A 228 0.92 16.00 -9.54
CA TYR A 228 1.33 14.63 -9.22
C TYR A 228 0.33 13.58 -9.73
N CYS A 229 -0.96 13.91 -9.76
CA CYS A 229 -2.03 13.01 -10.18
C CYS A 229 -2.19 12.98 -11.70
N PHE A 230 -2.01 14.12 -12.35
CA PHE A 230 -2.27 14.36 -13.78
C PHE A 230 -1.11 15.15 -14.40
N PRO A 231 0.10 14.56 -14.48
CA PRO A 231 1.30 15.26 -14.96
C PRO A 231 1.22 15.72 -16.43
N GLU A 232 0.33 15.11 -17.20
CA GLU A 232 0.08 15.47 -18.62
C GLU A 232 -0.72 16.77 -18.80
N ARG A 233 -1.38 17.27 -17.75
CA ARG A 233 -2.14 18.52 -17.83
C ARG A 233 -1.21 19.72 -17.82
N THR A 234 -1.45 20.67 -18.71
CA THR A 234 -0.67 21.90 -18.85
C THR A 234 -1.17 23.05 -17.97
N ASP A 235 -2.36 22.90 -17.39
CA ASP A 235 -3.04 23.89 -16.54
C ASP A 235 -2.95 23.59 -15.04
N ASN A 236 -2.05 22.66 -14.65
CA ASN A 236 -1.83 22.34 -13.23
C ASN A 236 -1.26 23.57 -12.49
N PRO A 237 -1.75 23.87 -11.29
CA PRO A 237 -1.14 24.90 -10.44
C PRO A 237 0.26 24.46 -9.97
N PRO A 238 1.08 25.38 -9.42
CA PRO A 238 2.34 25.01 -8.79
C PRO A 238 2.15 23.95 -7.72
N LEU A 239 3.07 22.98 -7.69
CA LEU A 239 2.98 21.82 -6.81
C LEU A 239 3.09 22.21 -5.33
N GLY A 240 2.14 21.76 -4.55
CA GLY A 240 2.19 21.75 -3.09
C GLY A 240 2.73 20.41 -2.55
N ALA A 241 2.38 20.10 -1.31
CA ALA A 241 2.78 18.85 -0.67
C ALA A 241 1.74 18.35 0.34
N LEU A 242 1.75 17.04 0.56
CA LEU A 242 1.09 16.40 1.70
C LEU A 242 1.86 16.74 2.99
N THR A 243 1.18 16.68 4.13
CA THR A 243 1.78 16.87 5.44
C THR A 243 2.04 15.55 6.16
N PRO A 244 3.07 15.45 7.03
CA PRO A 244 3.35 14.25 7.79
C PRO A 244 2.32 14.03 8.91
N LEU A 245 2.03 12.77 9.23
CA LEU A 245 1.15 12.37 10.31
C LEU A 245 1.68 12.85 11.67
N GLY A 246 0.85 13.57 12.46
CA GLY A 246 1.25 14.06 13.79
C GLY A 246 2.53 14.90 13.74
N ASP A 247 2.68 15.70 12.70
CA ASP A 247 3.77 16.66 12.51
C ASP A 247 5.16 16.01 12.50
N TYR A 248 6.02 16.33 13.48
CA TYR A 248 7.38 15.78 13.58
C TYR A 248 7.43 14.26 13.77
N LYS A 249 6.35 13.64 14.30
CA LYS A 249 6.31 12.19 14.58
C LYS A 249 6.26 11.39 13.28
N GLY A 250 5.31 11.71 12.39
CA GLY A 250 5.22 11.07 11.07
C GLY A 250 6.43 11.39 10.19
N TYR A 251 6.94 12.62 10.25
CA TYR A 251 8.19 12.97 9.59
C TYR A 251 9.36 12.11 10.07
N GLY A 252 9.50 11.92 11.40
CA GLY A 252 10.51 11.03 11.96
C GLY A 252 10.38 9.60 11.47
N LEU A 253 9.14 9.06 11.42
CA LEU A 253 8.87 7.72 10.88
C LEU A 253 9.21 7.64 9.38
N ALA A 254 8.85 8.65 8.58
CA ALA A 254 9.21 8.71 7.15
C ALA A 254 10.73 8.67 6.94
N MET A 255 11.49 9.38 7.78
CA MET A 255 12.96 9.34 7.76
C MET A 255 13.47 7.92 8.06
N PHE A 256 12.91 7.23 9.05
CA PHE A 256 13.32 5.85 9.36
C PHE A 256 12.92 4.87 8.24
N CYS A 257 11.83 5.07 7.52
CA CYS A 257 11.52 4.28 6.32
C CYS A 257 12.60 4.45 5.23
N GLU A 258 13.12 5.67 5.01
CA GLU A 258 14.24 5.91 4.09
C GLU A 258 15.52 5.20 4.55
N LEU A 259 15.83 5.28 5.84
CA LEU A 259 17.07 4.69 6.38
C LEU A 259 17.00 3.17 6.47
N LEU A 260 15.89 2.60 6.95
CA LEU A 260 15.73 1.15 7.08
C LEU A 260 15.37 0.51 5.72
N GLY A 261 14.29 0.98 5.09
CA GLY A 261 13.82 0.42 3.83
C GLY A 261 14.78 0.72 2.67
N GLY A 262 15.21 1.96 2.54
CA GLY A 262 16.08 2.40 1.43
C GLY A 262 17.55 2.11 1.65
N MET A 263 18.15 2.68 2.70
CA MET A 263 19.59 2.61 2.93
C MET A 263 20.06 1.19 3.30
N LEU A 264 19.45 0.55 4.32
CA LEU A 264 19.89 -0.77 4.76
C LEU A 264 19.62 -1.90 3.75
N SER A 265 18.65 -1.74 2.86
CA SER A 265 18.44 -2.67 1.76
C SER A 265 19.47 -2.53 0.63
N GLY A 266 20.18 -1.40 0.58
CA GLY A 266 21.01 -1.01 -0.56
C GLY A 266 20.22 -0.55 -1.77
N GLY A 267 18.90 -0.27 -1.62
CA GLY A 267 18.02 0.21 -2.69
C GLY A 267 18.02 1.73 -2.88
N GLY A 268 18.65 2.45 -1.95
CA GLY A 268 18.76 3.92 -1.98
C GLY A 268 17.59 4.64 -1.33
N THR A 269 17.85 5.89 -0.95
CA THR A 269 16.85 6.82 -0.42
C THR A 269 16.30 7.73 -1.53
N ILE A 270 15.27 8.49 -1.23
CA ILE A 270 14.63 9.42 -2.20
C ILE A 270 15.48 10.67 -2.53
N GLN A 271 16.65 10.82 -1.90
CA GLN A 271 17.51 11.98 -2.09
C GLN A 271 17.93 12.17 -3.57
N PRO A 272 18.21 13.42 -4.04
CA PRO A 272 18.31 13.75 -5.45
C PRO A 272 19.55 13.23 -6.19
N GLU A 273 20.58 12.71 -5.53
CA GLU A 273 21.73 12.07 -6.19
C GLU A 273 21.34 10.77 -6.92
N HIS A 274 20.22 10.15 -6.54
CA HIS A 274 19.67 9.00 -7.26
C HIS A 274 18.83 9.49 -8.44
N GLU A 275 19.23 9.12 -9.66
CA GLU A 275 18.45 9.41 -10.87
C GLU A 275 17.07 8.79 -10.81
N ARG A 276 16.06 9.54 -11.28
CA ARG A 276 14.66 9.12 -11.31
C ARG A 276 14.20 8.88 -12.74
N GLN A 277 13.58 7.73 -12.96
CA GLN A 277 12.91 7.39 -14.22
C GLN A 277 11.39 7.62 -14.15
N ASN A 278 10.90 8.20 -13.05
CA ASN A 278 9.47 8.43 -12.77
C ASN A 278 8.63 7.15 -12.73
N SER A 279 9.22 6.09 -12.23
CA SER A 279 8.54 4.85 -11.86
C SER A 279 8.17 4.86 -10.38
N ILE A 280 7.67 3.75 -9.86
CA ILE A 280 7.44 3.53 -8.43
C ILE A 280 8.31 2.35 -8.00
N ILE A 281 9.46 2.65 -7.42
CA ILE A 281 10.34 1.63 -6.85
C ILE A 281 10.18 1.63 -5.34
N ASN A 282 9.90 0.46 -4.79
CA ASN A 282 9.85 0.26 -3.35
C ASN A 282 11.06 -0.54 -2.87
N ASN A 283 11.52 -0.18 -1.69
CA ASN A 283 12.42 -0.98 -0.91
C ASN A 283 11.79 -1.21 0.46
N MET A 284 11.93 -2.40 0.99
CA MET A 284 11.31 -2.81 2.25
C MET A 284 12.35 -3.42 3.18
N PHE A 285 12.30 -3.01 4.44
CA PHE A 285 12.98 -3.65 5.56
C PHE A 285 11.93 -4.30 6.43
N SER A 286 12.11 -5.58 6.77
CA SER A 286 11.18 -6.33 7.59
C SER A 286 11.89 -7.04 8.74
N ILE A 287 11.24 -7.04 9.90
CA ILE A 287 11.59 -7.88 11.04
C ILE A 287 10.46 -8.89 11.20
N ILE A 288 10.79 -10.18 11.20
CA ILE A 288 9.83 -11.27 11.38
C ILE A 288 10.27 -12.08 12.61
N ILE A 289 9.36 -12.30 13.54
CA ILE A 289 9.64 -12.88 14.86
C ILE A 289 8.70 -14.06 15.09
N ASP A 290 9.25 -15.19 15.48
CA ASP A 290 8.50 -16.30 16.06
C ASP A 290 8.24 -15.99 17.55
N PRO A 291 7.01 -15.62 17.95
CA PRO A 291 6.75 -15.26 19.34
C PRO A 291 6.93 -16.42 20.31
N GLY A 292 6.78 -17.67 19.84
CA GLY A 292 7.00 -18.87 20.66
C GLY A 292 8.44 -19.07 21.13
N LYS A 293 9.41 -18.32 20.53
CA LYS A 293 10.79 -18.29 21.01
C LYS A 293 11.03 -17.27 22.13
N LEU A 294 10.05 -16.41 22.39
CA LEU A 294 10.15 -15.32 23.39
C LEU A 294 9.23 -15.59 24.59
N VAL A 295 8.00 -16.03 24.34
CA VAL A 295 6.96 -16.19 25.36
C VAL A 295 6.11 -17.43 25.10
N ASP A 296 5.35 -17.85 26.12
CA ASP A 296 4.31 -18.85 25.94
C ASP A 296 3.20 -18.31 25.03
N VAL A 297 2.89 -19.04 23.95
CA VAL A 297 1.92 -18.57 22.94
C VAL A 297 0.51 -18.42 23.51
N PRO A 298 -0.06 -19.35 24.29
CA PRO A 298 -1.34 -19.16 24.98
C PRO A 298 -1.38 -17.93 25.87
N TRP A 299 -0.31 -17.64 26.61
CA TRP A 299 -0.21 -16.42 27.41
C TRP A 299 -0.23 -15.15 26.52
N MET A 300 0.56 -15.14 25.44
CA MET A 300 0.55 -14.03 24.48
C MET A 300 -0.86 -13.78 23.91
N GLN A 301 -1.55 -14.84 23.51
CA GLN A 301 -2.91 -14.75 22.97
C GLN A 301 -3.88 -14.15 23.99
N HIS A 302 -3.77 -14.56 25.26
CA HIS A 302 -4.55 -13.97 26.34
C HIS A 302 -4.26 -12.47 26.54
N GLU A 303 -2.99 -12.05 26.48
CA GLU A 303 -2.60 -10.65 26.59
C GLU A 303 -3.16 -9.81 25.43
N VAL A 304 -3.12 -10.34 24.19
CA VAL A 304 -3.73 -9.66 23.02
C VAL A 304 -5.25 -9.52 23.21
N GLU A 305 -5.94 -10.55 23.70
CA GLU A 305 -7.38 -10.49 24.04
C GLU A 305 -7.65 -9.43 25.11
N ALA A 306 -6.88 -9.45 26.19
CA ALA A 306 -7.08 -8.58 27.34
C ALA A 306 -6.84 -7.11 26.99
N ILE A 307 -5.77 -6.77 26.28
CA ILE A 307 -5.48 -5.38 25.88
C ILE A 307 -6.48 -4.86 24.86
N ALA A 308 -6.93 -5.70 23.91
CA ALA A 308 -7.95 -5.33 22.95
C ALA A 308 -9.30 -5.04 23.66
N ALA A 309 -9.70 -5.91 24.58
CA ALA A 309 -10.91 -5.72 25.38
C ALA A 309 -10.80 -4.46 26.25
N HIS A 310 -9.66 -4.22 26.90
CA HIS A 310 -9.41 -3.02 27.69
C HIS A 310 -9.57 -1.74 26.87
N ALA A 311 -8.97 -1.68 25.67
CA ALA A 311 -9.09 -0.52 24.80
C ALA A 311 -10.55 -0.29 24.36
N LYS A 312 -11.26 -1.35 23.94
CA LYS A 312 -12.65 -1.29 23.48
C LYS A 312 -13.67 -1.01 24.61
N ALA A 313 -13.31 -1.25 25.86
CA ALA A 313 -14.13 -0.91 27.02
C ALA A 313 -14.19 0.59 27.32
N SER A 314 -13.36 1.43 26.68
CA SER A 314 -13.48 2.88 26.79
C SER A 314 -14.84 3.33 26.27
N PRO A 315 -15.59 4.16 27.01
CA PRO A 315 -16.83 4.74 26.49
C PRO A 315 -16.55 5.49 25.19
N PRO A 316 -17.31 5.27 24.12
CA PRO A 316 -17.10 5.97 22.87
C PRO A 316 -17.41 7.47 23.03
N ALA A 317 -16.56 8.33 22.47
CA ALA A 317 -16.77 9.77 22.47
C ALA A 317 -18.02 10.18 21.67
N ASN A 318 -18.30 9.43 20.58
CA ASN A 318 -19.56 9.46 19.86
C ASN A 318 -20.28 8.13 20.07
N HIS A 319 -21.48 8.14 20.63
CA HIS A 319 -22.24 6.93 20.97
C HIS A 319 -22.59 6.06 19.74
N GLU A 320 -22.56 6.63 18.53
CA GLU A 320 -22.82 5.91 17.29
C GLU A 320 -21.56 5.23 16.71
N GLU A 321 -20.37 5.57 17.22
CA GLU A 321 -19.08 5.10 16.71
C GLU A 321 -18.32 4.30 17.78
N PRO A 322 -18.26 2.98 17.69
CA PRO A 322 -17.55 2.16 18.67
C PRO A 322 -16.04 2.44 18.66
N VAL A 323 -15.38 2.21 19.79
CA VAL A 323 -13.91 2.25 19.85
C VAL A 323 -13.33 1.11 19.02
N LEU A 324 -12.45 1.44 18.09
CA LEU A 324 -11.78 0.50 17.20
C LEU A 324 -10.30 0.38 17.56
N ILE A 325 -9.72 -0.79 17.32
CA ILE A 325 -8.28 -1.03 17.38
C ILE A 325 -7.72 -1.24 15.96
N ALA A 326 -6.40 -1.25 15.83
CA ALA A 326 -5.73 -1.46 14.54
C ALA A 326 -6.17 -2.77 13.87
N GLY A 327 -6.61 -2.69 12.62
CA GLY A 327 -7.17 -3.77 11.82
C GLY A 327 -8.71 -3.87 11.86
N ASP A 328 -9.41 -3.23 12.82
CA ASP A 328 -10.87 -3.22 12.84
C ASP A 328 -11.47 -2.47 11.63
N PRO A 329 -10.97 -1.27 11.23
CA PRO A 329 -11.50 -0.57 10.06
C PRO A 329 -11.42 -1.41 8.79
N GLU A 330 -10.31 -2.10 8.57
CA GLU A 330 -10.09 -2.95 7.41
C GLU A 330 -11.05 -4.15 7.42
N ARG A 331 -11.31 -4.77 8.58
CA ARG A 331 -12.27 -5.88 8.74
C ARG A 331 -13.70 -5.43 8.48
N ILE A 332 -14.08 -4.25 8.97
CA ILE A 332 -15.40 -3.67 8.71
C ILE A 332 -15.58 -3.46 7.21
N SER A 333 -14.63 -2.80 6.56
CA SER A 333 -14.65 -2.57 5.11
C SER A 333 -14.71 -3.89 4.32
N LEU A 334 -13.87 -4.87 4.70
CA LEU A 334 -13.81 -6.17 4.08
C LEU A 334 -15.18 -6.88 4.13
N ASN A 335 -15.80 -6.95 5.31
CA ASN A 335 -17.09 -7.60 5.50
C ASN A 335 -18.20 -6.89 4.71
N GLU A 336 -18.21 -5.57 4.74
CA GLU A 336 -19.19 -4.78 4.00
C GLU A 336 -19.04 -4.97 2.48
N ARG A 337 -17.81 -4.86 1.96
CA ARG A 337 -17.54 -4.95 0.52
C ARG A 337 -17.64 -6.37 -0.03
N LEU A 338 -17.40 -7.40 0.78
CA LEU A 338 -17.69 -8.78 0.41
C LEU A 338 -19.19 -9.02 0.27
N ALA A 339 -20.00 -8.43 1.16
CA ALA A 339 -21.44 -8.60 1.14
C ALA A 339 -22.13 -7.75 0.06
N LYS A 340 -21.71 -6.51 -0.13
CA LYS A 340 -22.36 -5.51 -1.01
C LYS A 340 -21.67 -5.35 -2.36
N GLY A 341 -20.40 -5.73 -2.49
CA GLY A 341 -19.53 -5.43 -3.63
C GLY A 341 -18.63 -4.22 -3.37
N ILE A 342 -17.64 -4.05 -4.23
CA ILE A 342 -16.64 -2.98 -4.19
C ILE A 342 -17.16 -1.77 -4.95
N PRO A 343 -17.27 -0.57 -4.33
CA PRO A 343 -17.62 0.65 -5.02
C PRO A 343 -16.45 1.16 -5.87
N LEU A 344 -16.70 1.41 -7.13
CA LEU A 344 -15.76 2.08 -8.04
C LEU A 344 -16.48 3.27 -8.69
N ASP A 345 -15.80 4.41 -8.76
CA ASP A 345 -16.30 5.53 -9.54
C ASP A 345 -16.20 5.24 -11.05
N ASP A 346 -17.09 5.86 -11.84
CA ASP A 346 -17.18 5.63 -13.28
C ASP A 346 -15.88 5.93 -14.02
N ALA A 347 -15.10 6.94 -13.56
CA ALA A 347 -13.83 7.30 -14.18
C ALA A 347 -12.77 6.21 -13.95
N SER A 348 -12.67 5.69 -12.72
CA SER A 348 -11.77 4.58 -12.39
C SER A 348 -12.15 3.31 -13.16
N TRP A 349 -13.44 3.01 -13.26
CA TRP A 349 -13.93 1.88 -14.06
C TRP A 349 -13.54 2.01 -15.54
N GLU A 350 -13.81 3.17 -16.13
CA GLU A 350 -13.46 3.43 -17.52
C GLU A 350 -11.95 3.32 -17.77
N GLN A 351 -11.14 3.84 -16.87
CA GLN A 351 -9.68 3.70 -16.95
C GLN A 351 -9.22 2.24 -16.93
N ILE A 352 -9.86 1.37 -16.14
CA ILE A 352 -9.54 -0.07 -16.11
C ILE A 352 -9.87 -0.72 -17.46
N LEU A 353 -11.01 -0.39 -18.06
CA LEU A 353 -11.37 -0.91 -19.38
C LEU A 353 -10.40 -0.43 -20.46
N VAL A 354 -10.01 0.84 -20.44
CA VAL A 354 -9.02 1.41 -21.37
C VAL A 354 -7.67 0.71 -21.24
N VAL A 355 -7.23 0.36 -20.03
CA VAL A 355 -6.00 -0.44 -19.82
C VAL A 355 -6.10 -1.79 -20.51
N GLY A 356 -7.20 -2.51 -20.34
CA GLY A 356 -7.43 -3.80 -20.99
C GLY A 356 -7.45 -3.69 -22.53
N GLU A 357 -8.12 -2.67 -23.07
CA GLU A 357 -8.16 -2.39 -24.51
C GLU A 357 -6.76 -2.09 -25.08
N ALA A 358 -5.97 -1.28 -24.36
CA ALA A 358 -4.60 -0.96 -24.75
C ALA A 358 -3.67 -2.19 -24.78
N LEU A 359 -4.00 -3.22 -24.01
CA LEU A 359 -3.32 -4.52 -24.02
C LEU A 359 -3.93 -5.52 -25.02
N GLY A 360 -5.01 -5.15 -25.73
CA GLY A 360 -5.63 -5.97 -26.77
C GLY A 360 -6.84 -6.80 -26.32
N LEU A 361 -7.35 -6.60 -25.10
CA LEU A 361 -8.61 -7.21 -24.68
C LEU A 361 -9.80 -6.51 -25.32
N LYS A 362 -10.83 -7.27 -25.69
CA LYS A 362 -12.08 -6.70 -26.19
C LYS A 362 -12.92 -6.20 -25.02
N ARG A 363 -13.43 -4.96 -25.12
CA ARG A 363 -14.30 -4.35 -24.10
C ARG A 363 -15.49 -5.24 -23.74
N GLU A 364 -16.16 -5.81 -24.74
CA GLU A 364 -17.28 -6.72 -24.52
C GLU A 364 -16.91 -7.95 -23.68
N ALA A 365 -15.74 -8.54 -23.95
CA ALA A 365 -15.24 -9.68 -23.17
C ALA A 365 -14.98 -9.28 -21.70
N MET A 366 -14.41 -8.09 -21.46
CA MET A 366 -14.18 -7.57 -20.11
C MET A 366 -15.49 -7.29 -19.36
N LEU A 367 -16.50 -6.73 -20.04
CA LEU A 367 -17.81 -6.49 -19.45
C LEU A 367 -18.54 -7.79 -19.09
N ASN A 368 -18.29 -8.88 -19.81
CA ASN A 368 -18.85 -10.21 -19.51
C ASN A 368 -18.18 -10.90 -18.29
N LEU A 369 -17.04 -10.40 -17.83
CA LEU A 369 -16.39 -10.88 -16.60
C LEU A 369 -16.97 -10.24 -15.32
N ARG A 370 -17.81 -9.23 -15.47
CA ARG A 370 -18.46 -8.44 -14.42
C ARG A 370 -19.50 -9.22 -13.58
#